data_89965cfca8b5bcb11119905ec5ba3c2d
#
_entry.id   89965cfca8b5bcb11119905ec5ba3c2d
#
_cell.length_a   1.000
_cell.length_b   1.000
_cell.length_c   1.000
_cell.angle_alpha   90.00
_cell.angle_beta   90.00
_cell.angle_gamma   90.00
#
_symmetry.space_group_name_H-M   'P 1'
#
loop_
_entity.id
_entity.type
_entity.pdbx_description
1 polymer ?
#
loop_
_entity_poly.entity_id
_entity_poly.type
_entity_poly.pdbx_seq_one_letter_code
_entity_poly.pdbx_strand_id
1 'polypeptide(L)'
;MNRPGNRPSHEQADDYLDKGIALCRRAGFQSILLDGDTDFMQTWKLDAWDRTGYITFVFGADAGKTLVGKAEALPQTAWRRLERPDRYEVRTQERAKPENVKERVVRERGYKNLILQWEDVAEFDHQPHLCQQPYRMVALRKKIAVERGMERLFEEYRYFFYITNDRVGTAEEIVFQSNDRCHQENLIEQLKNGVQAMRNPLDNLHSNWAYMVMSSLAWTLKAWCGLLLPVTPGRWESHHREQRHTILRMEFKRFRNMMLRIPCQIVKTGRRIIYRIMSWNPWTSSLLRLTEAMYYPMRC
;
A
#
# COMPACT_ATOMS: atom_id res chain seq x y z
N MET A 1 -13.67 9.33 3.35
CA MET A 1 -15.03 9.82 3.71
C MET A 1 -15.60 8.91 4.80
N ASN A 2 -16.20 9.46 5.85
CA ASN A 2 -16.96 8.68 6.81
C ASN A 2 -18.42 8.57 6.34
N ARG A 3 -18.98 7.35 6.30
CA ARG A 3 -20.32 7.08 5.75
C ARG A 3 -20.97 5.90 6.48
N PRO A 4 -22.31 5.71 6.39
CA PRO A 4 -22.97 4.55 6.96
C PRO A 4 -22.37 3.24 6.42
N GLY A 5 -22.24 2.23 7.29
CA GLY A 5 -21.57 0.97 6.97
C GLY A 5 -22.27 0.08 5.92
N ASN A 6 -23.52 0.42 5.57
CA ASN A 6 -24.27 -0.27 4.52
C ASN A 6 -24.09 0.31 3.10
N ARG A 7 -23.26 1.33 2.94
CA ARG A 7 -22.96 1.92 1.62
C ARG A 7 -21.83 1.16 0.93
N PRO A 8 -21.85 1.03 -0.41
CA PRO A 8 -20.78 0.37 -1.16
C PRO A 8 -19.41 1.01 -0.92
N SER A 9 -18.35 0.20 -0.90
CA SER A 9 -16.95 0.67 -0.70
C SER A 9 -16.50 1.65 -1.79
N HIS A 10 -16.95 1.45 -3.01
CA HIS A 10 -16.58 2.22 -4.20
C HIS A 10 -17.49 3.45 -4.47
N GLU A 11 -18.44 3.76 -3.59
CA GLU A 11 -19.32 4.90 -3.77
C GLU A 11 -18.53 6.22 -3.89
N GLN A 12 -18.74 6.96 -4.99
CA GLN A 12 -18.01 8.18 -5.35
C GLN A 12 -16.47 7.97 -5.51
N ALA A 13 -16.02 6.75 -5.77
CA ALA A 13 -14.60 6.48 -5.94
C ALA A 13 -14.01 7.27 -7.12
N ASP A 14 -14.76 7.38 -8.21
CA ASP A 14 -14.37 8.15 -9.39
C ASP A 14 -14.16 9.65 -9.09
N ASP A 15 -15.03 10.27 -8.32
CA ASP A 15 -14.89 11.68 -7.89
C ASP A 15 -13.65 11.90 -7.03
N TYR A 16 -13.33 10.94 -6.13
CA TYR A 16 -12.15 11.04 -5.29
C TYR A 16 -10.86 10.76 -6.06
N LEU A 17 -10.89 9.84 -7.01
CA LEU A 17 -9.77 9.60 -7.92
C LEU A 17 -9.50 10.83 -8.78
N ASP A 18 -10.53 11.45 -9.36
CA ASP A 18 -10.39 12.69 -10.15
C ASP A 18 -9.81 13.84 -9.32
N LYS A 19 -10.25 14.00 -8.06
CA LYS A 19 -9.67 14.98 -7.12
C LYS A 19 -8.20 14.66 -6.82
N GLY A 20 -7.87 13.39 -6.62
CA GLY A 20 -6.49 12.94 -6.41
C GLY A 20 -5.60 13.24 -7.62
N ILE A 21 -6.07 12.93 -8.82
CA ILE A 21 -5.41 13.25 -10.09
C ILE A 21 -5.15 14.76 -10.19
N ALA A 22 -6.15 15.58 -9.93
CA ALA A 22 -6.02 17.04 -9.99
C ALA A 22 -4.96 17.55 -8.98
N LEU A 23 -4.90 16.99 -7.78
CA LEU A 23 -3.87 17.33 -6.79
C LEU A 23 -2.48 16.93 -7.25
N CYS A 24 -2.31 15.74 -7.80
CA CYS A 24 -1.03 15.28 -8.35
C CYS A 24 -0.55 16.18 -9.49
N ARG A 25 -1.45 16.56 -10.40
CA ARG A 25 -1.11 17.48 -11.50
C ARG A 25 -0.71 18.87 -11.00
N ARG A 26 -1.39 19.41 -10.00
CA ARG A 26 -1.01 20.68 -9.35
C ARG A 26 0.36 20.59 -8.67
N ALA A 27 0.72 19.41 -8.13
CA ALA A 27 2.03 19.16 -7.54
C ALA A 27 3.14 18.92 -8.59
N GLY A 28 2.82 18.93 -9.89
CA GLY A 28 3.79 18.83 -10.98
C GLY A 28 4.05 17.41 -11.49
N PHE A 29 3.32 16.40 -11.01
CA PHE A 29 3.47 15.04 -11.54
C PHE A 29 3.03 14.95 -13.00
N GLN A 30 3.88 14.38 -13.86
CA GLN A 30 3.64 14.29 -15.30
C GLN A 30 2.91 13.01 -15.70
N SER A 31 3.11 11.91 -14.99
CA SER A 31 2.40 10.65 -15.17
C SER A 31 1.79 10.19 -13.85
N ILE A 32 0.65 9.54 -13.91
CA ILE A 32 -0.12 9.08 -12.75
C ILE A 32 -0.54 7.65 -13.01
N LEU A 33 -0.23 6.75 -12.08
CA LEU A 33 -0.73 5.39 -12.06
C LEU A 33 -1.91 5.30 -11.08
N LEU A 34 -3.06 4.85 -11.57
CA LEU A 34 -4.20 4.47 -10.76
C LEU A 34 -4.17 2.95 -10.52
N ASP A 35 -4.04 2.53 -9.28
CA ASP A 35 -4.07 1.13 -8.89
C ASP A 35 -5.19 0.89 -7.88
N GLY A 36 -5.97 -0.17 -8.08
CA GLY A 36 -7.10 -0.47 -7.22
C GLY A 36 -7.58 -1.91 -7.34
N ASP A 37 -8.39 -2.32 -6.36
CA ASP A 37 -9.05 -3.62 -6.42
C ASP A 37 -10.31 -3.60 -7.31
N THR A 38 -11.05 -4.70 -7.30
CA THR A 38 -12.26 -4.87 -8.12
C THR A 38 -13.33 -3.83 -7.84
N ASP A 39 -13.42 -3.34 -6.61
CA ASP A 39 -14.38 -2.33 -6.19
C ASP A 39 -14.11 -0.95 -6.82
N PHE A 40 -12.83 -0.68 -7.19
CA PHE A 40 -12.41 0.61 -7.77
C PHE A 40 -12.37 0.61 -9.30
N MET A 41 -12.70 -0.50 -9.97
CA MET A 41 -12.82 -0.57 -11.42
C MET A 41 -14.07 0.17 -11.90
N GLN A 42 -13.95 1.49 -12.13
CA GLN A 42 -15.03 2.36 -12.57
C GLN A 42 -15.09 2.37 -14.10
N THR A 43 -15.76 1.38 -14.71
CA THR A 43 -15.73 1.16 -16.18
C THR A 43 -16.17 2.37 -16.99
N TRP A 44 -17.09 3.21 -16.50
CA TRP A 44 -17.53 4.43 -17.18
C TRP A 44 -16.46 5.55 -17.22
N LYS A 45 -15.39 5.44 -16.43
CA LYS A 45 -14.30 6.42 -16.37
C LYS A 45 -13.06 6.01 -17.17
N LEU A 46 -12.89 4.71 -17.49
CA LEU A 46 -11.67 4.20 -18.11
C LEU A 46 -11.31 4.93 -19.39
N ASP A 47 -12.30 5.13 -20.29
CA ASP A 47 -12.09 5.86 -21.54
C ASP A 47 -11.71 7.33 -21.32
N ALA A 48 -12.24 7.96 -20.28
CA ALA A 48 -11.93 9.33 -19.95
C ALA A 48 -10.49 9.47 -19.42
N TRP A 49 -10.09 8.57 -18.53
CA TRP A 49 -8.73 8.55 -17.99
C TRP A 49 -7.71 8.21 -19.07
N ASP A 50 -7.98 7.22 -19.92
CA ASP A 50 -7.09 6.82 -21.02
C ASP A 50 -6.83 7.95 -22.01
N ARG A 51 -7.88 8.68 -22.40
CA ARG A 51 -7.77 9.84 -23.32
C ARG A 51 -6.87 10.96 -22.81
N THR A 52 -6.57 11.02 -21.52
CA THR A 52 -5.67 12.05 -20.97
C THR A 52 -4.22 11.87 -21.42
N GLY A 53 -3.80 10.65 -21.76
CA GLY A 53 -2.45 10.28 -22.15
C GLY A 53 -1.39 10.33 -21.05
N TYR A 54 -1.75 10.78 -19.84
CA TYR A 54 -0.84 10.81 -18.68
C TYR A 54 -1.33 9.93 -17.52
N ILE A 55 -2.47 9.29 -17.67
CA ILE A 55 -3.01 8.35 -16.68
C ILE A 55 -2.83 6.93 -17.21
N THR A 56 -2.12 6.13 -16.46
CA THR A 56 -2.10 4.67 -16.59
C THR A 56 -2.95 4.09 -15.46
N PHE A 57 -3.67 3.03 -15.72
CA PHE A 57 -4.42 2.35 -14.67
C PHE A 57 -4.20 0.85 -14.68
N VAL A 58 -4.27 0.25 -13.49
CA VAL A 58 -4.32 -1.20 -13.26
C VAL A 58 -5.38 -1.46 -12.21
N PHE A 59 -6.50 -2.04 -12.61
CA PHE A 59 -7.58 -2.38 -11.68
C PHE A 59 -7.83 -3.88 -11.68
N GLY A 60 -8.08 -4.43 -10.49
CA GLY A 60 -8.64 -5.78 -10.39
C GLY A 60 -10.00 -5.84 -11.09
N ALA A 61 -10.30 -6.97 -11.70
CA ALA A 61 -11.61 -7.24 -12.26
C ALA A 61 -12.17 -8.55 -11.69
N ASP A 62 -13.48 -8.57 -11.43
CA ASP A 62 -14.13 -9.75 -10.87
C ASP A 62 -13.99 -10.96 -11.78
N ALA A 63 -13.68 -12.13 -11.20
CA ALA A 63 -13.59 -13.40 -11.89
C ALA A 63 -14.99 -13.95 -12.24
N GLY A 64 -15.75 -13.14 -12.96
CA GLY A 64 -17.06 -13.52 -13.47
C GLY A 64 -16.97 -14.58 -14.58
N LYS A 65 -18.08 -15.31 -14.81
CA LYS A 65 -18.15 -16.41 -15.79
C LYS A 65 -17.62 -16.03 -17.17
N THR A 66 -17.86 -14.80 -17.63
CA THR A 66 -17.42 -14.31 -18.94
C THR A 66 -15.89 -14.22 -19.03
N LEU A 67 -15.23 -13.66 -18.01
CA LEU A 67 -13.76 -13.52 -18.02
C LEU A 67 -13.09 -14.88 -17.82
N VAL A 68 -13.62 -15.71 -16.91
CA VAL A 68 -13.11 -17.07 -16.70
C VAL A 68 -13.25 -17.89 -17.99
N GLY A 69 -14.41 -17.88 -18.67
CA GLY A 69 -14.60 -18.58 -19.93
C GLY A 69 -13.66 -18.12 -21.05
N LYS A 70 -13.36 -16.80 -21.13
CA LYS A 70 -12.36 -16.29 -22.07
C LYS A 70 -10.96 -16.79 -21.73
N ALA A 71 -10.58 -16.81 -20.45
CA ALA A 71 -9.28 -17.29 -20.00
C ALA A 71 -9.12 -18.80 -20.26
N GLU A 72 -10.15 -19.60 -20.02
CA GLU A 72 -10.15 -21.04 -20.26
C GLU A 72 -10.13 -21.39 -21.76
N ALA A 73 -10.67 -20.53 -22.60
CA ALA A 73 -10.61 -20.68 -24.05
C ALA A 73 -9.23 -20.38 -24.65
N LEU A 74 -8.32 -19.76 -23.91
CA LEU A 74 -6.97 -19.48 -24.38
C LEU A 74 -6.18 -20.79 -24.55
N PRO A 75 -5.39 -20.92 -25.64
CA PRO A 75 -4.52 -22.07 -25.82
C PRO A 75 -3.45 -22.12 -24.73
N GLN A 76 -3.01 -23.30 -24.35
CA GLN A 76 -1.99 -23.46 -23.30
C GLN A 76 -0.69 -22.71 -23.61
N THR A 77 -0.37 -22.50 -24.88
CA THR A 77 0.79 -21.73 -25.35
C THR A 77 0.70 -20.23 -25.05
N ALA A 78 -0.48 -19.69 -24.79
CA ALA A 78 -0.67 -18.29 -24.38
C ALA A 78 -0.32 -18.05 -22.89
N TRP A 79 -0.25 -19.14 -22.11
CA TRP A 79 0.07 -19.06 -20.71
C TRP A 79 1.57 -19.15 -20.48
N ARG A 80 2.11 -18.18 -19.71
CA ARG A 80 3.52 -18.14 -19.31
C ARG A 80 3.63 -18.29 -17.80
N ARG A 81 4.67 -18.99 -17.35
CA ARG A 81 4.96 -19.17 -15.93
C ARG A 81 5.29 -17.82 -15.30
N LEU A 82 4.61 -17.46 -14.22
CA LEU A 82 4.95 -16.29 -13.42
C LEU A 82 5.97 -16.69 -12.35
N GLU A 83 7.18 -16.18 -12.51
CA GLU A 83 8.22 -16.31 -11.49
C GLU A 83 8.25 -15.02 -10.65
N ARG A 84 8.12 -15.18 -9.33
CA ARG A 84 8.20 -14.02 -8.43
C ARG A 84 9.64 -13.83 -7.99
N PRO A 85 10.24 -12.66 -8.26
CA PRO A 85 11.59 -12.38 -7.79
C PRO A 85 11.64 -12.37 -6.25
N ASP A 86 12.74 -12.81 -5.70
CA ASP A 86 12.99 -12.72 -4.27
C ASP A 86 12.97 -11.25 -3.82
N ARG A 87 12.25 -10.97 -2.75
CA ARG A 87 12.12 -9.59 -2.23
C ARG A 87 13.42 -9.04 -1.65
N TYR A 88 14.31 -9.91 -1.21
CA TYR A 88 15.62 -9.57 -0.67
C TYR A 88 16.56 -10.77 -0.74
N GLU A 89 17.82 -10.48 -0.92
CA GLU A 89 18.89 -11.48 -0.88
C GLU A 89 19.18 -11.84 0.58
N VAL A 90 19.07 -13.12 0.91
CA VAL A 90 19.46 -13.64 2.25
C VAL A 90 20.95 -13.87 2.28
N ARG A 91 21.69 -12.99 2.97
CA ARG A 91 23.17 -13.08 3.10
C ARG A 91 23.63 -13.93 4.28
N THR A 92 22.74 -14.61 4.96
CA THR A 92 23.07 -15.49 6.08
C THR A 92 23.06 -16.95 5.64
N GLN A 93 23.93 -17.78 6.22
CA GLN A 93 23.91 -19.22 5.98
C GLN A 93 22.51 -19.78 6.24
N GLU A 94 22.05 -20.66 5.35
CA GLU A 94 20.79 -21.38 5.56
C GLU A 94 20.87 -22.15 6.88
N ARG A 95 20.02 -21.77 7.81
CA ARG A 95 19.80 -22.54 9.03
C ARG A 95 18.70 -23.55 8.76
N ALA A 96 18.83 -24.76 9.30
CA ALA A 96 17.75 -25.72 9.29
C ALA A 96 16.49 -25.05 9.87
N LYS A 97 15.44 -24.91 9.05
CA LYS A 97 14.18 -24.32 9.50
C LYS A 97 13.57 -25.28 10.53
N PRO A 98 13.24 -24.81 11.73
CA PRO A 98 12.48 -25.63 12.66
C PRO A 98 11.14 -26.00 12.03
N GLU A 99 10.60 -27.16 12.41
CA GLU A 99 9.28 -27.60 11.94
C GLU A 99 8.24 -26.49 12.17
N ASN A 100 7.47 -26.20 11.13
CA ASN A 100 6.41 -25.23 11.23
C ASN A 100 5.25 -25.78 12.07
N VAL A 101 5.19 -25.39 13.34
CA VAL A 101 4.18 -25.84 14.29
C VAL A 101 2.76 -25.62 13.76
N LYS A 102 2.53 -24.54 13.02
CA LYS A 102 1.23 -24.24 12.43
C LYS A 102 0.84 -25.28 11.36
N GLU A 103 1.77 -25.65 10.49
CA GLU A 103 1.55 -26.69 9.48
C GLU A 103 1.30 -28.05 10.13
N ARG A 104 2.07 -28.39 11.18
CA ARG A 104 1.85 -29.62 11.95
C ARG A 104 0.43 -29.65 12.53
N VAL A 105 -0.01 -28.60 13.22
CA VAL A 105 -1.37 -28.50 13.80
C VAL A 105 -2.44 -28.61 12.73
N VAL A 106 -2.26 -27.98 11.56
CA VAL A 106 -3.19 -28.07 10.44
C VAL A 106 -3.34 -29.51 9.95
N ARG A 107 -2.20 -30.24 9.84
CA ARG A 107 -2.18 -31.65 9.42
C ARG A 107 -2.81 -32.56 10.46
N GLU A 108 -2.39 -32.46 11.72
CA GLU A 108 -2.86 -33.29 12.84
C GLU A 108 -4.38 -33.14 13.07
N ARG A 109 -4.91 -31.92 12.92
CA ARG A 109 -6.33 -31.66 13.12
C ARG A 109 -7.18 -31.87 11.87
N GLY A 110 -6.60 -32.29 10.75
CA GLY A 110 -7.31 -32.50 9.50
C GLY A 110 -7.98 -31.26 8.95
N TYR A 111 -7.43 -30.07 9.18
CA TYR A 111 -7.95 -28.84 8.60
C TYR A 111 -7.68 -28.80 7.09
N LYS A 112 -8.61 -28.17 6.35
CA LYS A 112 -8.43 -27.92 4.92
C LYS A 112 -7.27 -26.93 4.72
N ASN A 113 -6.28 -27.33 3.92
CA ASN A 113 -5.14 -26.51 3.57
C ASN A 113 -5.11 -26.25 2.07
N LEU A 114 -4.68 -25.05 1.67
CA LEU A 114 -4.58 -24.63 0.28
C LEU A 114 -3.11 -24.36 -0.03
N ILE A 115 -2.52 -25.17 -0.90
CA ILE A 115 -1.13 -25.06 -1.28
C ILE A 115 -1.02 -24.53 -2.71
N LEU A 116 -0.47 -23.33 -2.85
CA LEU A 116 -0.14 -22.78 -4.16
C LEU A 116 0.99 -23.61 -4.79
N GLN A 117 0.73 -24.18 -5.95
CA GLN A 117 1.72 -24.95 -6.71
C GLN A 117 2.50 -24.08 -7.66
N TRP A 118 1.78 -23.33 -8.46
CA TRP A 118 2.35 -22.38 -9.40
C TRP A 118 1.34 -21.33 -9.85
N GLU A 119 1.86 -20.31 -10.51
CA GLU A 119 1.09 -19.23 -11.10
C GLU A 119 1.47 -19.12 -12.59
N ASP A 120 0.48 -18.89 -13.43
CA ASP A 120 0.67 -18.61 -14.86
C ASP A 120 -0.05 -17.31 -15.20
N VAL A 121 0.47 -16.56 -16.16
CA VAL A 121 -0.14 -15.34 -16.69
C VAL A 121 -0.44 -15.50 -18.18
N ALA A 122 -1.54 -14.93 -18.61
CA ALA A 122 -1.92 -14.77 -19.99
C ALA A 122 -2.63 -13.43 -20.18
N GLU A 123 -2.82 -13.02 -21.44
CA GLU A 123 -3.45 -11.74 -21.74
C GLU A 123 -4.39 -11.86 -22.94
N PHE A 124 -5.43 -11.03 -22.93
CA PHE A 124 -6.39 -10.90 -24.01
C PHE A 124 -7.05 -9.53 -23.99
N ASP A 125 -7.64 -9.13 -25.11
CA ASP A 125 -8.42 -7.89 -25.14
C ASP A 125 -9.85 -8.12 -24.60
N HIS A 126 -10.28 -7.18 -23.75
CA HIS A 126 -11.63 -7.17 -23.22
C HIS A 126 -12.22 -5.77 -23.25
N GLN A 127 -13.42 -5.65 -23.80
CA GLN A 127 -14.18 -4.42 -23.79
C GLN A 127 -15.28 -4.52 -22.71
N PRO A 128 -15.15 -3.77 -21.61
CA PRO A 128 -16.24 -3.64 -20.65
C PRO A 128 -17.46 -2.98 -21.29
N HIS A 129 -18.65 -3.32 -20.82
CA HIS A 129 -19.90 -2.87 -21.42
C HIS A 129 -20.04 -1.34 -21.58
N LEU A 130 -19.48 -0.56 -20.64
CA LEU A 130 -19.54 0.91 -20.65
C LEU A 130 -18.36 1.57 -21.36
N CYS A 131 -17.41 0.82 -21.88
CA CYS A 131 -16.26 1.35 -22.59
C CYS A 131 -16.49 1.36 -24.09
N GLN A 132 -15.97 2.36 -24.76
CA GLN A 132 -16.03 2.51 -26.24
C GLN A 132 -14.93 1.70 -26.94
N GLN A 133 -13.86 1.35 -26.21
CA GLN A 133 -12.72 0.63 -26.76
C GLN A 133 -12.33 -0.57 -25.89
N PRO A 134 -11.66 -1.57 -26.49
CA PRO A 134 -11.11 -2.68 -25.72
C PRO A 134 -9.87 -2.25 -24.93
N TYR A 135 -9.73 -2.82 -23.74
CA TYR A 135 -8.56 -2.71 -22.89
C TYR A 135 -7.86 -4.05 -22.76
N ARG A 136 -6.58 -4.00 -22.45
CA ARG A 136 -5.78 -5.17 -22.14
C ARG A 136 -6.25 -5.77 -20.84
N MET A 137 -6.56 -7.06 -20.86
CA MET A 137 -6.90 -7.85 -19.69
C MET A 137 -5.78 -8.85 -19.43
N VAL A 138 -5.13 -8.73 -18.29
CA VAL A 138 -4.13 -9.69 -17.82
C VAL A 138 -4.83 -10.69 -16.90
N ALA A 139 -4.74 -11.98 -17.22
CA ALA A 139 -5.28 -13.07 -16.43
C ALA A 139 -4.15 -13.77 -15.67
N LEU A 140 -4.26 -13.84 -14.36
CA LEU A 140 -3.41 -14.65 -13.49
C LEU A 140 -4.15 -15.90 -13.08
N ARG A 141 -3.60 -17.07 -13.41
CA ARG A 141 -4.13 -18.38 -13.05
C ARG A 141 -3.26 -19.01 -11.97
N LYS A 142 -3.84 -19.30 -10.82
CA LYS A 142 -3.15 -20.01 -9.72
C LYS A 142 -3.60 -21.45 -9.66
N LYS A 143 -2.67 -22.39 -9.74
CA LYS A 143 -2.96 -23.81 -9.48
C LYS A 143 -2.78 -24.06 -7.99
N ILE A 144 -3.86 -24.49 -7.36
CA ILE A 144 -3.94 -24.70 -5.91
C ILE A 144 -4.26 -26.17 -5.66
N ALA A 145 -3.41 -26.84 -4.89
CA ALA A 145 -3.72 -28.16 -4.32
C ALA A 145 -4.53 -27.98 -3.03
N VAL A 146 -5.63 -28.69 -2.94
CA VAL A 146 -6.46 -28.73 -1.74
C VAL A 146 -6.12 -30.00 -0.98
N GLU A 147 -5.60 -29.85 0.24
CA GLU A 147 -5.21 -30.96 1.13
C GLU A 147 -6.06 -30.97 2.39
N ARG A 148 -6.27 -32.14 2.96
CA ARG A 148 -6.88 -32.32 4.27
C ARG A 148 -6.07 -33.33 5.07
N GLY A 149 -5.45 -32.86 6.15
CA GLY A 149 -4.49 -33.67 6.89
C GLY A 149 -3.30 -34.03 6.00
N MET A 150 -3.11 -35.33 5.76
CA MET A 150 -2.06 -35.88 4.88
C MET A 150 -2.55 -36.20 3.46
N GLU A 151 -3.85 -36.09 3.21
CA GLU A 151 -4.45 -36.46 1.93
C GLU A 151 -4.63 -35.26 1.01
N ARG A 152 -4.20 -35.42 -0.25
CA ARG A 152 -4.46 -34.48 -1.32
C ARG A 152 -5.82 -34.81 -1.93
N LEU A 153 -6.77 -33.87 -1.81
CA LEU A 153 -8.15 -34.11 -2.25
C LEU A 153 -8.31 -33.86 -3.75
N PHE A 154 -7.95 -32.67 -4.21
CA PHE A 154 -8.07 -32.28 -5.61
C PHE A 154 -7.21 -31.05 -5.90
N GLU A 155 -7.13 -30.70 -7.17
CA GLU A 155 -6.49 -29.46 -7.65
C GLU A 155 -7.56 -28.56 -8.24
N GLU A 156 -7.44 -27.26 -8.01
CA GLU A 156 -8.32 -26.25 -8.61
C GLU A 156 -7.51 -25.11 -9.21
N TYR A 157 -8.07 -24.48 -10.23
CA TYR A 157 -7.55 -23.22 -10.75
C TYR A 157 -8.35 -22.06 -10.18
N ARG A 158 -7.63 -21.02 -9.70
CA ARG A 158 -8.21 -19.74 -9.33
C ARG A 158 -7.71 -18.68 -10.27
N TYR A 159 -8.64 -17.90 -10.80
CA TYR A 159 -8.36 -16.82 -11.74
C TYR A 159 -8.46 -15.47 -11.05
N PHE A 160 -7.54 -14.58 -11.41
CA PHE A 160 -7.53 -13.17 -11.05
C PHE A 160 -7.33 -12.38 -12.32
N PHE A 161 -8.01 -11.27 -12.46
CA PHE A 161 -7.99 -10.47 -13.68
C PHE A 161 -7.62 -9.04 -13.36
N TYR A 162 -6.81 -8.44 -14.24
CA TYR A 162 -6.36 -7.06 -14.12
C TYR A 162 -6.61 -6.36 -15.45
N ILE A 163 -7.39 -5.27 -15.44
CA ILE A 163 -7.63 -4.43 -16.60
C ILE A 163 -6.67 -3.26 -16.59
N THR A 164 -6.08 -2.97 -17.75
CA THR A 164 -5.11 -1.88 -17.88
C THR A 164 -5.12 -1.25 -19.26
N ASN A 165 -4.75 0.02 -19.36
CA ASN A 165 -4.42 0.71 -20.61
C ASN A 165 -2.92 0.69 -20.91
N ASP A 166 -2.10 0.08 -20.07
CA ASP A 166 -0.67 -0.13 -20.36
C ASP A 166 -0.53 -1.21 -21.44
N ARG A 167 -0.04 -0.80 -22.61
CA ARG A 167 0.25 -1.68 -23.76
C ARG A 167 1.73 -2.02 -23.89
N VAL A 168 2.59 -1.43 -23.02
CA VAL A 168 4.05 -1.53 -23.12
C VAL A 168 4.62 -2.53 -22.11
N GLY A 169 4.20 -2.44 -20.86
CA GLY A 169 4.64 -3.30 -19.78
C GLY A 169 4.31 -4.78 -20.04
N THR A 170 5.10 -5.71 -19.49
CA THR A 170 4.81 -7.15 -19.56
C THR A 170 3.60 -7.53 -18.69
N ALA A 171 2.99 -8.68 -18.95
CA ALA A 171 1.88 -9.15 -18.12
C ALA A 171 2.31 -9.39 -16.65
N GLU A 172 3.55 -9.84 -16.48
CA GLU A 172 4.17 -10.04 -15.18
C GLU A 172 4.31 -8.71 -14.41
N GLU A 173 4.76 -7.65 -15.09
CA GLU A 173 4.88 -6.30 -14.52
C GLU A 173 3.52 -5.77 -14.07
N ILE A 174 2.45 -5.95 -14.86
CA ILE A 174 1.09 -5.55 -14.50
C ILE A 174 0.62 -6.30 -13.23
N VAL A 175 0.88 -7.61 -13.14
CA VAL A 175 0.57 -8.40 -11.94
C VAL A 175 1.36 -7.90 -10.73
N PHE A 176 2.63 -7.56 -10.88
CA PHE A 176 3.46 -7.04 -9.79
C PHE A 176 3.02 -5.65 -9.37
N GLN A 177 2.71 -4.76 -10.32
CA GLN A 177 2.15 -3.44 -10.03
C GLN A 177 0.87 -3.55 -9.19
N SER A 178 -0.08 -4.39 -9.60
CA SER A 178 -1.30 -4.61 -8.83
C SER A 178 -1.05 -5.16 -7.42
N ASN A 179 0.04 -5.91 -7.21
CA ASN A 179 0.43 -6.37 -5.88
C ASN A 179 1.07 -5.26 -5.02
N ASP A 180 1.65 -4.22 -5.62
CA ASP A 180 2.21 -3.06 -4.90
C ASP A 180 1.14 -2.26 -4.17
N ARG A 181 -0.14 -2.49 -4.46
CA ARG A 181 -1.29 -2.08 -3.65
C ARG A 181 -1.15 -2.44 -2.16
N CYS A 182 -0.37 -3.45 -1.80
CA CYS A 182 -0.05 -3.77 -0.40
C CYS A 182 0.53 -2.56 0.36
N HIS A 183 1.10 -1.57 -0.32
CA HIS A 183 1.50 -0.31 0.29
C HIS A 183 0.32 0.52 0.79
N GLN A 184 -0.83 0.46 0.11
CA GLN A 184 -2.07 1.10 0.57
C GLN A 184 -2.61 0.43 1.83
N GLU A 185 -2.57 -0.90 1.89
CA GLU A 185 -2.97 -1.65 3.09
C GLU A 185 -2.12 -1.27 4.30
N ASN A 186 -0.81 -1.09 4.09
CA ASN A 186 0.10 -0.60 5.12
C ASN A 186 -0.25 0.84 5.55
N LEU A 187 -0.60 1.73 4.60
CA LEU A 187 -1.06 3.09 4.92
C LEU A 187 -2.38 3.07 5.70
N ILE A 188 -3.34 2.25 5.29
CA ILE A 188 -4.61 2.08 6.00
C ILE A 188 -4.37 1.54 7.42
N GLU A 189 -3.44 0.59 7.58
CA GLU A 189 -3.03 0.08 8.89
C GLU A 189 -2.43 1.20 9.76
N GLN A 190 -1.56 2.05 9.20
CA GLN A 190 -1.00 3.20 9.91
C GLN A 190 -2.08 4.21 10.32
N LEU A 191 -3.08 4.47 9.47
CA LEU A 191 -4.22 5.32 9.80
C LEU A 191 -5.11 4.69 10.88
N LYS A 192 -5.32 3.38 10.81
CA LYS A 192 -6.17 2.62 11.76
C LYS A 192 -5.51 2.47 13.13
N ASN A 193 -4.30 1.95 13.16
CA ASN A 193 -3.59 1.55 14.39
C ASN A 193 -2.54 2.57 14.85
N GLY A 194 -1.94 3.31 13.93
CA GLY A 194 -0.93 4.33 14.22
C GLY A 194 -1.54 5.58 14.84
N VAL A 195 -2.38 6.28 14.09
CA VAL A 195 -3.06 7.53 14.50
C VAL A 195 -4.50 7.32 15.01
N GLN A 196 -5.04 6.10 14.92
CA GLN A 196 -6.39 5.74 15.34
C GLN A 196 -7.50 6.54 14.60
N ALA A 197 -7.28 6.91 13.35
CA ALA A 197 -8.18 7.75 12.57
C ALA A 197 -9.58 7.13 12.39
N MET A 198 -9.67 5.79 12.43
CA MET A 198 -10.92 5.05 12.23
C MET A 198 -11.59 4.62 13.56
N ARG A 199 -11.18 5.19 14.68
CA ARG A 199 -11.75 4.81 16.00
C ARG A 199 -13.20 5.24 16.19
N ASN A 200 -13.65 6.28 15.48
CA ASN A 200 -15.01 6.84 15.59
C ASN A 200 -15.43 7.10 17.04
N PRO A 201 -14.74 7.98 17.79
CA PRO A 201 -14.96 8.15 19.21
C PRO A 201 -16.21 8.97 19.55
N LEU A 202 -16.92 9.51 18.56
CA LEU A 202 -18.04 10.42 18.72
C LEU A 202 -19.34 9.76 18.22
N ASP A 203 -20.48 10.33 18.59
CA ASP A 203 -21.81 9.79 18.35
C ASP A 203 -22.40 10.09 16.97
N ASN A 204 -21.77 10.98 16.19
CA ASN A 204 -22.25 11.35 14.87
C ASN A 204 -21.20 11.28 13.77
N LEU A 205 -21.65 11.09 12.53
CA LEU A 205 -20.77 10.89 11.36
C LEU A 205 -19.89 12.11 11.05
N HIS A 206 -20.42 13.33 11.16
CA HIS A 206 -19.69 14.55 10.82
C HIS A 206 -18.52 14.79 11.79
N SER A 207 -18.76 14.62 13.09
CA SER A 207 -17.72 14.77 14.10
C SER A 207 -16.66 13.66 13.99
N ASN A 208 -17.07 12.44 13.71
CA ASN A 208 -16.13 11.35 13.44
C ASN A 208 -15.31 11.57 12.15
N TRP A 209 -15.91 12.19 11.14
CA TRP A 209 -15.17 12.58 9.94
C TRP A 209 -14.12 13.66 10.26
N ALA A 210 -14.49 14.70 11.00
CA ALA A 210 -13.53 15.72 11.44
C ALA A 210 -12.39 15.11 12.26
N TYR A 211 -12.70 14.19 13.18
CA TYR A 211 -11.71 13.44 13.93
C TYR A 211 -10.77 12.64 13.02
N MET A 212 -11.31 11.93 12.02
CA MET A 212 -10.52 11.17 11.05
C MET A 212 -9.57 12.07 10.25
N VAL A 213 -10.05 13.23 9.78
CA VAL A 213 -9.23 14.21 9.04
C VAL A 213 -8.11 14.76 9.91
N MET A 214 -8.39 15.15 11.16
CA MET A 214 -7.36 15.63 12.09
C MET A 214 -6.31 14.55 12.40
N SER A 215 -6.75 13.31 12.60
CA SER A 215 -5.85 12.19 12.84
C SER A 215 -4.97 11.90 11.61
N SER A 216 -5.54 11.98 10.40
CA SER A 216 -4.80 11.83 9.15
C SER A 216 -3.78 12.96 8.94
N LEU A 217 -4.14 14.19 9.34
CA LEU A 217 -3.21 15.32 9.34
C LEU A 217 -2.01 15.06 10.26
N ALA A 218 -2.21 14.47 11.45
CA ALA A 218 -1.13 14.11 12.35
C ALA A 218 -0.15 13.12 11.68
N TRP A 219 -0.65 12.17 10.87
CA TRP A 219 0.19 11.29 10.08
C TRP A 219 0.98 12.04 9.01
N THR A 220 0.34 13.00 8.32
CA THR A 220 1.01 13.87 7.33
C THR A 220 2.11 14.73 7.98
N LEU A 221 1.87 15.27 9.16
CA LEU A 221 2.88 16.04 9.91
C LEU A 221 4.13 15.21 10.22
N LYS A 222 4.02 13.91 10.46
CA LYS A 222 5.19 13.02 10.58
C LYS A 222 6.04 13.03 9.30
N ALA A 223 5.39 12.97 8.13
CA ALA A 223 6.10 13.03 6.85
C ALA A 223 6.80 14.40 6.68
N TRP A 224 6.14 15.48 7.05
CA TRP A 224 6.74 16.82 7.05
C TRP A 224 7.94 16.91 7.98
N CYS A 225 7.88 16.34 9.17
CA CYS A 225 9.05 16.27 10.07
C CYS A 225 10.23 15.59 9.38
N GLY A 226 10.00 14.50 8.66
CA GLY A 226 11.04 13.85 7.87
C GLY A 226 11.58 14.75 6.76
N LEU A 227 10.70 15.41 5.99
CA LEU A 227 11.08 16.28 4.87
C LEU A 227 11.83 17.53 5.32
N LEU A 228 11.45 18.13 6.45
CA LEU A 228 12.08 19.31 7.03
C LEU A 228 13.42 19.01 7.71
N LEU A 229 13.71 17.75 8.03
CA LEU A 229 14.97 17.42 8.69
C LEU A 229 16.16 17.78 7.80
N PRO A 230 17.03 18.72 8.23
CA PRO A 230 18.15 19.19 7.41
C PRO A 230 19.14 18.08 7.12
N VAL A 231 19.62 18.04 5.88
CA VAL A 231 20.77 17.23 5.46
C VAL A 231 21.96 18.19 5.31
N THR A 232 22.87 18.16 6.28
CA THR A 232 24.05 19.02 6.26
C THR A 232 25.12 18.39 5.36
N PRO A 233 25.63 19.10 4.35
CA PRO A 233 26.74 18.60 3.52
C PRO A 233 27.98 18.28 4.34
N GLY A 234 28.81 17.33 3.88
CA GLY A 234 30.06 16.95 4.49
C GLY A 234 30.04 15.59 5.18
N ARG A 235 30.90 15.41 6.20
CA ARG A 235 31.14 14.10 6.87
C ARG A 235 29.87 13.36 7.30
N TRP A 236 28.83 14.07 7.67
CA TRP A 236 27.59 13.49 8.21
C TRP A 236 26.44 13.42 7.20
N GLU A 237 26.66 13.79 5.96
CA GLU A 237 25.61 13.89 4.95
C GLU A 237 24.86 12.55 4.73
N SER A 238 25.60 11.46 4.54
CA SER A 238 25.00 10.12 4.36
C SER A 238 24.17 9.69 5.56
N HIS A 239 24.67 9.94 6.77
CA HIS A 239 23.95 9.64 8.01
C HIS A 239 22.69 10.49 8.16
N HIS A 240 22.74 11.77 7.82
CA HIS A 240 21.56 12.65 7.83
C HIS A 240 20.51 12.23 6.80
N ARG A 241 20.93 11.82 5.60
CA ARG A 241 20.04 11.27 4.57
C ARG A 241 19.36 9.98 5.04
N GLU A 242 20.09 9.09 5.66
CA GLU A 242 19.60 7.85 6.23
C GLU A 242 18.58 8.12 7.35
N GLN A 243 18.87 9.03 8.28
CA GLN A 243 17.94 9.41 9.34
C GLN A 243 16.64 9.99 8.77
N ARG A 244 16.74 10.90 7.79
CA ARG A 244 15.58 11.47 7.07
C ARG A 244 14.73 10.37 6.42
N HIS A 245 15.37 9.47 5.70
CA HIS A 245 14.70 8.35 5.05
C HIS A 245 14.05 7.39 6.07
N THR A 246 14.72 7.12 7.17
CA THR A 246 14.18 6.28 8.26
C THR A 246 12.94 6.91 8.87
N ILE A 247 12.92 8.23 9.16
CA ILE A 247 11.73 8.92 9.68
C ILE A 247 10.56 8.85 8.69
N LEU A 248 10.81 9.05 7.40
CA LEU A 248 9.76 8.99 6.37
C LEU A 248 9.11 7.61 6.30
N ARG A 249 9.90 6.54 6.42
CA ARG A 249 9.42 5.14 6.39
C ARG A 249 8.96 4.60 7.75
N MET A 250 9.30 5.28 8.83
CA MET A 250 8.98 4.82 10.18
C MET A 250 7.48 4.73 10.39
N GLU A 251 7.00 3.66 11.01
CA GLU A 251 5.62 3.56 11.47
C GLU A 251 5.27 4.67 12.44
N PHE A 252 4.03 5.18 12.39
CA PHE A 252 3.61 6.31 13.23
C PHE A 252 3.72 6.01 14.72
N LYS A 253 3.38 4.81 15.14
CA LYS A 253 3.51 4.39 16.55
C LYS A 253 4.97 4.47 17.03
N ARG A 254 5.91 4.02 16.19
CA ARG A 254 7.35 4.12 16.46
C ARG A 254 7.81 5.57 16.49
N PHE A 255 7.42 6.38 15.50
CA PHE A 255 7.72 7.81 15.44
C PHE A 255 7.23 8.53 16.70
N ARG A 256 5.98 8.30 17.10
CA ARG A 256 5.41 8.90 18.31
C ARG A 256 6.23 8.55 19.56
N ASN A 257 6.64 7.30 19.72
CA ASN A 257 7.40 6.87 20.91
C ASN A 257 8.83 7.39 20.91
N MET A 258 9.47 7.53 19.75
CA MET A 258 10.87 7.94 19.62
C MET A 258 11.08 9.44 19.52
N MET A 259 10.10 10.18 18.95
CA MET A 259 10.23 11.62 18.68
C MET A 259 9.31 12.49 19.55
N LEU A 260 8.16 11.98 19.99
CA LEU A 260 7.18 12.78 20.73
C LEU A 260 7.09 12.39 22.20
N ARG A 261 7.12 11.09 22.51
CA ARG A 261 7.03 10.59 23.90
C ARG A 261 8.40 10.42 24.52
N ILE A 262 9.18 11.50 24.52
CA ILE A 262 10.52 11.52 25.15
C ILE A 262 10.34 11.95 26.60
N PRO A 263 10.74 11.12 27.59
CA PRO A 263 10.69 11.51 28.99
C PRO A 263 11.57 12.75 29.23
N CYS A 264 11.00 13.82 29.75
CA CYS A 264 11.73 15.02 30.07
C CYS A 264 11.25 15.63 31.38
N GLN A 265 12.18 16.27 32.10
CA GLN A 265 11.89 17.13 33.23
C GLN A 265 11.73 18.56 32.73
N ILE A 266 10.64 19.20 33.07
CA ILE A 266 10.41 20.62 32.75
C ILE A 266 10.84 21.44 33.95
N VAL A 267 11.89 22.26 33.77
CA VAL A 267 12.39 23.16 34.82
C VAL A 267 12.08 24.58 34.40
N LYS A 268 11.39 25.30 35.28
CA LYS A 268 11.14 26.74 35.13
C LYS A 268 12.15 27.52 35.99
N THR A 269 12.90 28.38 35.36
CA THR A 269 13.84 29.24 36.08
C THR A 269 13.81 30.63 35.46
N GLY A 270 13.47 31.65 36.29
CA GLY A 270 13.30 33.01 35.80
C GLY A 270 12.33 33.10 34.62
N ARG A 271 12.78 33.58 33.47
CA ARG A 271 11.98 33.71 32.24
C ARG A 271 12.18 32.56 31.26
N ARG A 272 12.79 31.43 31.68
CA ARG A 272 13.14 30.32 30.80
C ARG A 272 12.40 29.05 31.20
N ILE A 273 11.98 28.27 30.19
CA ILE A 273 11.51 26.90 30.34
C ILE A 273 12.57 26.00 29.74
N ILE A 274 13.11 25.10 30.53
CA ILE A 274 14.18 24.19 30.14
C ILE A 274 13.60 22.78 30.12
N TYR A 275 13.68 22.11 28.97
CA TYR A 275 13.33 20.70 28.82
C TYR A 275 14.60 19.87 28.99
N ARG A 276 14.71 19.16 30.11
CA ARG A 276 15.84 18.27 30.39
C ARG A 276 15.45 16.85 30.01
N ILE A 277 16.02 16.30 28.95
CA ILE A 277 15.80 14.91 28.49
C ILE A 277 16.38 13.97 29.55
N MET A 278 15.56 13.03 30.05
CA MET A 278 15.88 12.17 31.20
C MET A 278 16.68 10.92 30.82
N SER A 279 16.66 10.51 29.55
CA SER A 279 17.36 9.31 29.08
C SER A 279 17.99 9.52 27.73
N TRP A 280 19.01 8.71 27.42
CA TRP A 280 19.59 8.71 26.08
C TRP A 280 18.57 8.28 25.02
N ASN A 281 18.48 9.08 23.97
CA ASN A 281 17.62 8.78 22.83
C ASN A 281 18.45 8.98 21.54
N PRO A 282 18.55 7.95 20.67
CA PRO A 282 19.35 8.01 19.45
C PRO A 282 18.87 9.09 18.46
N TRP A 283 17.64 9.57 18.63
CA TRP A 283 17.03 10.60 17.78
C TRP A 283 17.18 12.03 18.34
N THR A 284 17.83 12.20 19.47
CA THR A 284 17.99 13.54 20.10
C THR A 284 18.63 14.55 19.16
N SER A 285 19.69 14.16 18.44
CA SER A 285 20.34 15.04 17.46
C SER A 285 19.41 15.41 16.30
N SER A 286 18.60 14.49 15.82
CA SER A 286 17.60 14.74 14.78
C SER A 286 16.49 15.66 15.28
N LEU A 287 16.05 15.49 16.53
CA LEU A 287 15.06 16.36 17.14
C LEU A 287 15.58 17.81 17.26
N LEU A 288 16.81 18.01 17.72
CA LEU A 288 17.41 19.33 17.84
C LEU A 288 17.55 20.02 16.47
N ARG A 289 18.06 19.30 15.46
CA ARG A 289 18.15 19.82 14.08
C ARG A 289 16.78 20.16 13.49
N LEU A 290 15.78 19.33 13.76
CA LEU A 290 14.40 19.60 13.33
C LEU A 290 13.86 20.86 14.02
N THR A 291 14.08 21.01 15.33
CA THR A 291 13.66 22.18 16.09
C THR A 291 14.31 23.45 15.54
N GLU A 292 15.61 23.43 15.27
CA GLU A 292 16.31 24.55 14.64
C GLU A 292 15.72 24.89 13.28
N ALA A 293 15.46 23.87 12.42
CA ALA A 293 14.88 24.08 11.09
C ALA A 293 13.49 24.71 11.14
N MET A 294 12.70 24.44 12.18
CA MET A 294 11.36 25.01 12.33
C MET A 294 11.34 26.51 12.67
N TYR A 295 12.44 27.06 13.18
CA TYR A 295 12.57 28.51 13.42
C TYR A 295 12.90 29.30 12.15
N TYR A 296 13.30 28.64 11.08
CA TYR A 296 13.55 29.30 9.80
C TYR A 296 12.35 29.13 8.87
N PRO A 297 11.90 30.22 8.18
CA PRO A 297 10.81 30.09 7.23
C PRO A 297 11.19 29.12 6.12
N MET A 298 10.27 28.22 5.77
CA MET A 298 10.43 27.36 4.60
C MET A 298 10.60 28.26 3.37
N ARG A 299 11.72 28.09 2.66
CA ARG A 299 11.89 28.65 1.32
C ARG A 299 11.16 27.68 0.36
N CYS A 300 10.02 28.09 -0.14
CA CYS A 300 9.31 27.41 -1.22
C CYS A 300 10.03 27.65 -2.55
#